data_48fdba647648886f6b215f62510fc921
#
_entry.id   48fdba647648886f6b215f62510fc921
#
_cell.length_a   1.000
_cell.length_b   1.000
_cell.length_c   1.000
_cell.angle_alpha   90.00
_cell.angle_beta   90.00
_cell.angle_gamma   90.00
#
_symmetry.space_group_name_H-M   'P 1'
#
loop_
_entity.id
_entity.type
_entity.pdbx_description
1 polymer ?
#
loop_
_entity_poly.entity_id
_entity_poly.type
_entity_poly.pdbx_seq_one_letter_code
_entity_poly.pdbx_strand_id
1 'polypeptide(L)'
;SCMMHRQASFITGFFPDKGAEVARGEADAFYFPPFASGNLGNPVLGAGTLYTMAKDSPATRAFFKYLQEASAHEAWMQQGVFLTAHKGADLSAYATPLLRKQGEILANATTFRFDASDLMPGAIGAGAFWSEMTAFANGQDANTTADNIQSAWDAIK
;
A
#
# COMPACT_ATOMS: atom_id res chain seq x y z
N SER A 1 11.56 -7.77 -19.54
CA SER A 1 10.21 -7.94 -18.95
C SER A 1 10.32 -8.81 -17.72
N CYS A 2 9.56 -8.49 -16.66
CA CYS A 2 9.55 -9.21 -15.40
C CYS A 2 8.27 -10.05 -15.35
N MET A 3 8.39 -11.35 -15.07
CA MET A 3 7.24 -12.25 -14.92
C MET A 3 6.58 -12.20 -13.55
N MET A 4 7.32 -11.75 -12.53
CA MET A 4 6.82 -11.57 -11.15
C MET A 4 7.34 -10.25 -10.59
N HIS A 5 6.48 -9.54 -9.90
CA HIS A 5 6.81 -8.27 -9.29
C HIS A 5 6.16 -8.17 -7.91
N ARG A 6 6.91 -7.72 -6.90
CA ARG A 6 6.37 -7.44 -5.57
C ARG A 6 6.05 -5.97 -5.47
N GLN A 7 4.77 -5.65 -5.29
CA GLN A 7 4.31 -4.27 -5.19
C GLN A 7 2.95 -4.22 -4.47
N ALA A 8 2.49 -3.02 -4.14
CA ALA A 8 1.17 -2.76 -3.58
C ALA A 8 0.06 -2.86 -4.65
N SER A 9 -1.18 -2.83 -4.22
CA SER A 9 -2.37 -3.02 -5.06
C SER A 9 -2.48 -2.05 -6.24
N PHE A 10 -1.90 -0.85 -6.14
CA PHE A 10 -1.94 0.17 -7.19
C PHE A 10 -1.16 -0.22 -8.46
N ILE A 11 -0.31 -1.26 -8.42
CA ILE A 11 0.56 -1.62 -9.54
C ILE A 11 -0.21 -1.90 -10.84
N THR A 12 -1.44 -2.39 -10.73
CA THR A 12 -2.27 -2.66 -11.90
C THR A 12 -2.54 -1.42 -12.75
N GLY A 13 -2.55 -0.23 -12.14
CA GLY A 13 -2.69 1.05 -12.84
C GLY A 13 -1.50 1.42 -13.73
N PHE A 14 -0.35 0.76 -13.53
CA PHE A 14 0.88 0.93 -14.31
C PHE A 14 1.06 -0.12 -15.41
N PHE A 15 0.15 -1.07 -15.51
CA PHE A 15 0.16 -2.03 -16.61
C PHE A 15 -0.20 -1.34 -17.94
N PRO A 16 0.26 -1.86 -19.09
CA PRO A 16 0.02 -1.24 -20.40
C PRO A 16 -1.46 -0.92 -20.67
N ASP A 17 -2.36 -1.83 -20.32
CA ASP A 17 -3.81 -1.66 -20.47
C ASP A 17 -4.50 -1.23 -19.16
N LYS A 18 -3.75 -0.60 -18.26
CA LYS A 18 -4.26 -0.01 -17.00
C LYS A 18 -5.07 -0.99 -16.14
N GLY A 19 -4.66 -2.24 -16.10
CA GLY A 19 -5.27 -3.31 -15.31
C GLY A 19 -6.30 -4.16 -16.04
N ALA A 20 -6.60 -3.89 -17.30
CA ALA A 20 -7.45 -4.78 -18.11
C ALA A 20 -6.85 -6.20 -18.27
N GLU A 21 -5.53 -6.33 -18.13
CA GLU A 21 -4.81 -7.59 -18.06
C GLU A 21 -5.32 -8.52 -16.96
N VAL A 22 -5.76 -7.96 -15.84
CA VAL A 22 -6.36 -8.72 -14.74
C VAL A 22 -7.67 -9.38 -15.19
N ALA A 23 -8.52 -8.64 -15.87
CA ALA A 23 -9.80 -9.16 -16.36
C ALA A 23 -9.63 -10.26 -17.41
N ARG A 24 -8.52 -10.22 -18.18
CA ARG A 24 -8.17 -11.25 -19.17
C ARG A 24 -7.44 -12.44 -18.57
N GLY A 25 -7.13 -12.42 -17.25
CA GLY A 25 -6.37 -13.48 -16.58
C GLY A 25 -4.87 -13.48 -16.90
N GLU A 26 -4.34 -12.39 -17.46
CA GLU A 26 -2.92 -12.23 -17.80
C GLU A 26 -2.09 -11.79 -16.59
N ALA A 27 -2.73 -11.25 -15.56
CA ALA A 27 -2.11 -10.84 -14.30
C ALA A 27 -2.95 -11.27 -13.10
N ASP A 28 -2.29 -11.78 -12.07
CA ASP A 28 -2.90 -12.15 -10.79
C ASP A 28 -1.92 -11.82 -9.64
N ALA A 29 -2.39 -11.92 -8.42
CA ALA A 29 -1.58 -11.75 -7.22
C ALA A 29 -1.63 -13.01 -6.34
N PHE A 30 -0.57 -13.20 -5.57
CA PHE A 30 -0.52 -14.22 -4.54
C PHE A 30 0.20 -13.68 -3.30
N TYR A 31 -0.14 -14.23 -2.14
CA TYR A 31 0.55 -13.91 -0.91
C TYR A 31 2.00 -14.41 -1.01
N PHE A 32 2.96 -13.57 -0.58
CA PHE A 32 4.38 -13.94 -0.64
C PHE A 32 4.61 -15.19 0.22
N PRO A 33 5.23 -16.27 -0.34
CA PRO A 33 5.41 -17.52 0.38
C PRO A 33 6.23 -17.31 1.66
N PRO A 34 5.87 -17.97 2.77
CA PRO A 34 6.64 -17.91 4.00
C PRO A 34 8.03 -18.53 3.81
N PHE A 35 9.01 -18.00 4.49
CA PHE A 35 10.32 -18.64 4.58
C PHE A 35 10.23 -19.91 5.43
N ALA A 36 11.04 -20.94 5.08
CA ALA A 36 11.06 -22.22 5.78
C ALA A 36 11.49 -22.09 7.27
N SER A 37 12.24 -21.05 7.61
CA SER A 37 12.69 -20.76 8.96
C SER A 37 11.77 -19.78 9.65
N GLY A 38 10.93 -20.26 10.54
CA GLY A 38 10.14 -19.45 11.46
C GLY A 38 8.65 -19.38 11.10
N ASN A 39 7.84 -19.41 12.15
CA ASN A 39 6.39 -19.19 12.04
C ASN A 39 6.10 -17.72 12.33
N LEU A 40 6.09 -16.90 11.29
CA LEU A 40 5.80 -15.47 11.38
C LEU A 40 4.30 -15.16 11.23
N GLY A 41 3.45 -16.20 11.11
CA GLY A 41 2.04 -16.02 10.77
C GLY A 41 1.87 -15.48 9.34
N ASN A 42 0.88 -14.61 9.16
CA ASN A 42 0.55 -13.97 7.87
C ASN A 42 0.82 -12.45 7.96
N PRO A 43 2.08 -11.99 7.99
CA PRO A 43 2.39 -10.57 8.04
C PRO A 43 2.11 -9.90 6.68
N VAL A 44 1.56 -8.69 6.71
CA VAL A 44 1.36 -7.84 5.54
C VAL A 44 2.14 -6.55 5.72
N LEU A 45 2.89 -6.18 4.69
CA LEU A 45 3.48 -4.85 4.55
C LEU A 45 2.53 -3.99 3.72
N GLY A 46 2.25 -2.79 4.17
CA GLY A 46 1.40 -1.87 3.43
C GLY A 46 1.50 -0.44 3.95
N ALA A 47 0.86 0.43 3.21
CA ALA A 47 0.61 1.81 3.60
C ALA A 47 -0.88 2.10 3.48
N GLY A 48 -1.33 3.26 3.89
CA GLY A 48 -2.74 3.61 3.84
C GLY A 48 -2.97 5.11 3.78
N THR A 49 -4.13 5.49 3.26
CA THR A 49 -4.62 6.85 3.34
C THR A 49 -5.20 7.10 4.73
N LEU A 50 -4.68 8.11 5.40
CA LEU A 50 -5.14 8.55 6.72
C LEU A 50 -6.06 9.76 6.57
N TYR A 51 -7.21 9.71 7.22
CA TYR A 51 -8.12 10.84 7.32
C TYR A 51 -7.85 11.59 8.61
N THR A 52 -7.60 12.89 8.51
CA THR A 52 -7.37 13.76 9.67
C THR A 52 -8.45 14.83 9.77
N MET A 53 -8.86 15.12 10.98
CA MET A 53 -9.85 16.15 11.25
C MET A 53 -9.13 17.50 11.42
N ALA A 54 -9.17 18.36 10.39
CA ALA A 54 -8.58 19.71 10.45
C ALA A 54 -9.43 20.71 11.25
N LYS A 55 -10.75 20.48 11.29
CA LYS A 55 -11.69 21.31 12.09
C LYS A 55 -12.70 20.41 12.78
N ASP A 56 -12.78 20.53 14.08
CA ASP A 56 -13.79 19.85 14.86
C ASP A 56 -15.14 20.58 14.75
N SER A 57 -16.14 19.88 14.23
CA SER A 57 -17.51 20.35 14.11
C SER A 57 -18.48 19.16 14.17
N PRO A 58 -19.77 19.38 14.50
CA PRO A 58 -20.76 18.32 14.47
C PRO A 58 -20.85 17.61 13.11
N ALA A 59 -20.73 18.35 12.01
CA ALA A 59 -20.75 17.79 10.67
C ALA A 59 -19.52 16.90 10.39
N THR A 60 -18.33 17.38 10.76
CA THR A 60 -17.08 16.59 10.60
C THR A 60 -17.14 15.32 11.44
N ARG A 61 -17.59 15.40 12.69
CA ARG A 61 -17.76 14.21 13.55
C ARG A 61 -18.76 13.21 12.97
N ALA A 62 -19.88 13.68 12.41
CA ALA A 62 -20.86 12.82 11.75
C ALA A 62 -20.27 12.11 10.53
N PHE A 63 -19.48 12.83 9.73
CA PHE A 63 -18.77 12.23 8.58
C PHE A 63 -17.77 11.15 9.02
N PHE A 64 -16.94 11.44 10.04
CA PHE A 64 -16.00 10.44 10.56
C PHE A 64 -16.71 9.22 11.15
N LYS A 65 -17.88 9.42 11.78
CA LYS A 65 -18.70 8.30 12.25
C LYS A 65 -19.21 7.46 11.09
N TYR A 66 -19.68 8.09 10.01
CA TYR A 66 -20.09 7.39 8.79
C TYR A 66 -18.95 6.58 8.18
N LEU A 67 -17.73 7.12 8.13
CA LEU A 67 -16.56 6.40 7.63
C LEU A 67 -16.17 5.17 8.46
N GLN A 68 -16.73 4.97 9.66
CA GLN A 68 -16.53 3.78 10.48
C GLN A 68 -17.55 2.66 10.17
N GLU A 69 -18.57 2.95 9.35
CA GLU A 69 -19.56 1.96 8.97
C GLU A 69 -19.06 1.10 7.81
N ALA A 70 -19.33 -0.22 7.85
CA ALA A 70 -18.95 -1.13 6.77
C ALA A 70 -19.50 -0.71 5.41
N SER A 71 -20.74 -0.23 5.38
CA SER A 71 -21.41 0.24 4.15
C SER A 71 -20.69 1.38 3.45
N ALA A 72 -20.02 2.27 4.20
CA ALA A 72 -19.24 3.35 3.61
C ALA A 72 -18.04 2.81 2.82
N HIS A 73 -17.43 1.74 3.30
CA HIS A 73 -16.31 1.08 2.64
C HIS A 73 -16.75 0.29 1.40
N GLU A 74 -17.89 -0.38 1.48
CA GLU A 74 -18.42 -1.21 0.39
C GLU A 74 -18.70 -0.39 -0.86
N ALA A 75 -19.23 0.83 -0.72
CA ALA A 75 -19.44 1.75 -1.84
C ALA A 75 -18.14 2.09 -2.59
N TRP A 76 -17.00 2.14 -1.90
CA TRP A 76 -15.70 2.38 -2.51
C TRP A 76 -15.08 1.10 -3.08
N MET A 77 -15.27 -0.03 -2.42
CA MET A 77 -14.81 -1.34 -2.91
C MET A 77 -15.40 -1.66 -4.29
N GLN A 78 -16.66 -1.29 -4.52
CA GLN A 78 -17.35 -1.46 -5.80
C GLN A 78 -16.74 -0.62 -6.93
N GLN A 79 -16.06 0.49 -6.61
CA GLN A 79 -15.39 1.32 -7.62
C GLN A 79 -14.05 0.76 -8.11
N GLY A 80 -13.54 -0.31 -7.46
CA GLY A 80 -12.37 -1.04 -7.94
C GLY A 80 -11.00 -0.41 -7.66
N VAL A 81 -10.92 0.58 -6.77
CA VAL A 81 -9.67 1.31 -6.48
C VAL A 81 -9.27 1.31 -5.00
N PHE A 82 -10.02 0.62 -4.16
CA PHE A 82 -9.90 0.72 -2.71
C PHE A 82 -9.79 -0.65 -2.05
N LEU A 83 -8.84 -0.83 -1.14
CA LEU A 83 -8.78 -1.96 -0.22
C LEU A 83 -9.18 -1.47 1.17
N THR A 84 -10.20 -2.06 1.74
CA THR A 84 -10.69 -1.67 3.07
C THR A 84 -9.83 -2.24 4.19
N ALA A 85 -9.61 -1.43 5.23
CA ALA A 85 -9.10 -1.88 6.51
C ALA A 85 -10.22 -2.34 7.47
N HIS A 86 -11.48 -2.18 7.08
CA HIS A 86 -12.64 -2.52 7.92
C HIS A 86 -12.93 -4.01 7.87
N LYS A 87 -12.69 -4.72 8.98
CA LYS A 87 -12.84 -6.19 9.05
C LYS A 87 -14.29 -6.69 8.93
N GLY A 88 -15.27 -5.82 9.14
CA GLY A 88 -16.69 -6.16 9.02
C GLY A 88 -17.30 -5.87 7.64
N ALA A 89 -16.52 -5.36 6.69
CA ALA A 89 -17.01 -5.11 5.34
C ALA A 89 -17.21 -6.44 4.58
N ASP A 90 -18.25 -6.49 3.74
CA ASP A 90 -18.47 -7.65 2.88
C ASP A 90 -17.47 -7.66 1.71
N LEU A 91 -16.55 -8.62 1.74
CA LEU A 91 -15.53 -8.76 0.69
C LEU A 91 -16.12 -9.10 -0.69
N SER A 92 -17.38 -9.54 -0.75
CA SER A 92 -18.07 -9.74 -2.05
C SER A 92 -18.37 -8.44 -2.78
N ALA A 93 -18.31 -7.29 -2.08
CA ALA A 93 -18.47 -5.96 -2.67
C ALA A 93 -17.28 -5.52 -3.54
N TYR A 94 -16.15 -6.21 -3.51
CA TYR A 94 -15.03 -5.88 -4.38
C TYR A 94 -15.38 -6.07 -5.86
N ALA A 95 -15.03 -5.07 -6.67
CA ALA A 95 -15.35 -5.01 -8.11
C ALA A 95 -14.67 -6.12 -8.94
N THR A 96 -13.55 -6.67 -8.47
CA THR A 96 -12.79 -7.68 -9.21
C THR A 96 -12.33 -8.83 -8.31
N PRO A 97 -12.15 -10.05 -8.86
CA PRO A 97 -11.59 -11.18 -8.13
C PRO A 97 -10.21 -10.90 -7.53
N LEU A 98 -9.38 -10.14 -8.24
CA LEU A 98 -8.04 -9.76 -7.77
C LEU A 98 -8.13 -8.88 -6.51
N LEU A 99 -8.96 -7.83 -6.52
CA LEU A 99 -9.16 -6.96 -5.36
C LEU A 99 -9.73 -7.71 -4.18
N ARG A 100 -10.68 -8.62 -4.43
CA ARG A 100 -11.21 -9.49 -3.39
C ARG A 100 -10.12 -10.35 -2.77
N LYS A 101 -9.29 -11.00 -3.56
CA LYS A 101 -8.15 -11.80 -3.11
C LYS A 101 -7.15 -10.97 -2.28
N GLN A 102 -6.85 -9.75 -2.72
CA GLN A 102 -6.00 -8.82 -1.97
C GLN A 102 -6.64 -8.37 -0.67
N GLY A 103 -7.95 -8.11 -0.67
CA GLY A 103 -8.74 -7.81 0.53
C GLY A 103 -8.75 -8.97 1.53
N GLU A 104 -8.88 -10.20 1.06
CA GLU A 104 -8.80 -11.41 1.87
C GLU A 104 -7.41 -11.58 2.52
N ILE A 105 -6.33 -11.32 1.77
CA ILE A 105 -4.96 -11.31 2.30
C ILE A 105 -4.83 -10.29 3.44
N LEU A 106 -5.34 -9.08 3.23
CA LEU A 106 -5.29 -8.02 4.24
C LEU A 106 -6.16 -8.36 5.47
N ALA A 107 -7.38 -8.84 5.28
CA ALA A 107 -8.30 -9.19 6.36
C ALA A 107 -7.77 -10.34 7.24
N ASN A 108 -7.05 -11.29 6.65
CA ASN A 108 -6.45 -12.44 7.34
C ASN A 108 -5.03 -12.16 7.86
N ALA A 109 -4.53 -10.94 7.72
CA ALA A 109 -3.21 -10.59 8.23
C ALA A 109 -3.15 -10.72 9.76
N THR A 110 -2.13 -11.43 10.25
CA THR A 110 -1.86 -11.54 11.69
C THR A 110 -1.05 -10.37 12.22
N THR A 111 -0.30 -9.72 11.33
CA THR A 111 0.52 -8.54 11.65
C THR A 111 0.50 -7.60 10.44
N PHE A 112 0.21 -6.33 10.66
CA PHE A 112 0.37 -5.29 9.67
C PHE A 112 1.64 -4.48 9.98
N ARG A 113 2.54 -4.39 9.00
CA ARG A 113 3.72 -3.53 9.06
C ARG A 113 3.52 -2.35 8.15
N PHE A 114 3.51 -1.16 8.72
CA PHE A 114 3.44 0.07 7.93
C PHE A 114 4.76 0.27 7.17
N ASP A 115 4.68 0.77 5.94
CA ASP A 115 5.86 1.02 5.12
C ASP A 115 6.78 2.03 5.82
N ALA A 116 8.04 1.67 5.99
CA ALA A 116 9.00 2.49 6.72
C ALA A 116 9.29 3.81 6.01
N SER A 117 9.25 3.84 4.67
CA SER A 117 9.46 5.07 3.91
C SER A 117 8.37 6.11 4.16
N ASP A 118 7.14 5.66 4.38
CA ASP A 118 6.01 6.53 4.72
C ASP A 118 6.03 7.03 6.19
N LEU A 119 6.82 6.37 7.04
CA LEU A 119 7.05 6.79 8.43
C LEU A 119 8.22 7.75 8.58
N MET A 120 9.03 7.94 7.54
CA MET A 120 10.13 8.90 7.55
C MET A 120 9.60 10.33 7.44
N PRO A 121 10.34 11.34 7.98
CA PRO A 121 10.06 12.73 7.65
C PRO A 121 9.96 12.93 6.14
N GLY A 122 9.02 13.78 5.68
CA GLY A 122 8.78 13.96 4.25
C GLY A 122 10.01 14.34 3.43
N ALA A 123 10.91 15.15 4.01
CA ALA A 123 12.18 15.51 3.39
C ALA A 123 13.10 14.29 3.12
N ILE A 124 12.94 13.23 3.89
CA ILE A 124 13.70 11.98 3.72
C ILE A 124 12.91 10.99 2.89
N GLY A 125 11.75 10.52 3.35
CA GLY A 125 11.00 9.42 2.71
C GLY A 125 10.58 9.77 1.28
N ALA A 126 9.83 10.84 1.11
CA ALA A 126 9.38 11.32 -0.22
C ALA A 126 10.44 12.17 -0.95
N GLY A 127 11.43 12.69 -0.24
CA GLY A 127 12.52 13.50 -0.78
C GLY A 127 13.78 12.68 -1.08
N ALA A 128 14.78 12.80 -0.20
CA ALA A 128 16.12 12.26 -0.43
C ALA A 128 16.14 10.74 -0.70
N PHE A 129 15.42 9.95 0.09
CA PHE A 129 15.38 8.49 -0.10
C PHE A 129 14.83 8.12 -1.48
N TRP A 130 13.73 8.73 -1.91
CA TRP A 130 13.15 8.48 -3.22
C TRP A 130 14.08 8.86 -4.37
N SER A 131 14.65 10.06 -4.33
CA SER A 131 15.56 10.56 -5.39
C SER A 131 16.83 9.73 -5.49
N GLU A 132 17.45 9.39 -4.35
CA GLU A 132 18.68 8.63 -4.32
C GLU A 132 18.49 7.17 -4.75
N MET A 133 17.38 6.54 -4.35
CA MET A 133 17.05 5.19 -4.83
C MET A 133 16.74 5.16 -6.32
N THR A 134 16.16 6.22 -6.85
CA THR A 134 15.96 6.38 -8.30
C THR A 134 17.31 6.54 -9.03
N ALA A 135 18.21 7.32 -8.49
CA ALA A 135 19.58 7.49 -9.03
C ALA A 135 20.36 6.17 -8.97
N PHE A 136 20.25 5.41 -7.86
CA PHE A 136 20.83 4.08 -7.73
C PHE A 136 20.31 3.12 -8.79
N ALA A 137 19.01 3.09 -9.03
CA ALA A 137 18.41 2.26 -10.08
C ALA A 137 18.91 2.64 -11.50
N ASN A 138 19.35 3.89 -11.69
CA ASN A 138 19.94 4.40 -12.92
C ASN A 138 21.48 4.31 -12.96
N GLY A 139 22.10 3.60 -12.01
CA GLY A 139 23.52 3.26 -12.01
C GLY A 139 24.41 4.08 -11.08
N GLN A 140 23.85 4.89 -10.18
CA GLN A 140 24.62 5.53 -9.11
C GLN A 140 25.26 4.49 -8.20
N ASP A 141 26.45 4.75 -7.73
CA ASP A 141 27.15 3.89 -6.77
C ASP A 141 26.38 3.75 -5.44
N ALA A 142 26.37 2.54 -4.88
CA ALA A 142 25.62 2.22 -3.68
C ALA A 142 26.12 3.00 -2.44
N ASN A 143 27.43 3.19 -2.30
CA ASN A 143 27.99 3.96 -1.17
C ASN A 143 27.61 5.43 -1.30
N THR A 144 27.75 6.02 -2.49
CA THR A 144 27.30 7.39 -2.77
C THR A 144 25.82 7.57 -2.45
N THR A 145 24.99 6.62 -2.85
CA THR A 145 23.54 6.63 -2.55
C THR A 145 23.30 6.64 -1.03
N ALA A 146 23.95 5.75 -0.31
CA ALA A 146 23.80 5.64 1.16
C ALA A 146 24.29 6.92 1.86
N ASP A 147 25.44 7.45 1.46
CA ASP A 147 26.04 8.67 2.04
C ASP A 147 25.16 9.90 1.81
N ASN A 148 24.56 10.02 0.63
CA ASN A 148 23.64 11.11 0.32
C ASN A 148 22.36 11.04 1.18
N ILE A 149 21.77 9.83 1.35
CA ILE A 149 20.62 9.63 2.22
C ILE A 149 20.99 9.95 3.67
N GLN A 150 22.14 9.48 4.14
CA GLN A 150 22.62 9.75 5.50
C GLN A 150 22.84 11.25 5.72
N SER A 151 23.46 11.94 4.75
CA SER A 151 23.68 13.39 4.81
C SER A 151 22.37 14.16 4.91
N ALA A 152 21.34 13.75 4.17
CA ALA A 152 20.00 14.34 4.26
C ALA A 152 19.39 14.13 5.64
N TRP A 153 19.54 12.94 6.25
CA TRP A 153 19.11 12.68 7.63
C TRP A 153 19.80 13.60 8.63
N ASP A 154 21.10 13.78 8.51
CA ASP A 154 21.89 14.61 9.43
C ASP A 154 21.52 16.09 9.32
N ALA A 155 21.09 16.53 8.15
CA ALA A 155 20.65 17.91 7.93
C ALA A 155 19.31 18.27 8.59
N ILE A 156 18.48 17.29 9.00
CA ILE A 156 17.19 17.53 9.63
C ILE A 156 17.16 17.24 11.15
N LYS A 157 18.29 16.83 11.73
CA LYS A 157 18.48 16.66 13.19
C LYS A 157 18.71 18.00 13.86
#